data_4625ae1c825a625ad3a27e991c46fdb0
#
_entry.id   4625ae1c825a625ad3a27e991c46fdb0
#
_cell.length_a   1.000
_cell.length_b   1.000
_cell.length_c   1.000
_cell.angle_alpha   90.00
_cell.angle_beta   90.00
_cell.angle_gamma   90.00
#
_symmetry.space_group_name_H-M   'P 1'
#
loop_
_entity.id
_entity.type
_entity.pdbx_description
1 polymer ?
#
loop_
_entity_poly.entity_id
_entity_poly.type
_entity_poly.pdbx_seq_one_letter_code
_entity_poly.pdbx_strand_id
1 'polypeptide(L)'
;MKRICFLPVVLLLTGLLCGCTGQQQNDPSPQEHNYAMGVETETTKYDHLTVYSPLPKSETLLYCNAFRKDTGITVDCIYLPAGEMTARLEQERDNPQASVLLGGSADNYIQLREAGLLEAYQSPELTDVPEAYQDEQGVWNPIYIGTLCFACNTDWFARTGTPMPTCWDDLLSPALAGQIVMATPKSSGTSYTTLATLVQMRGEDKAWEYLKKLDQNVGAYYTASSTELVKQVSTGDYAVAIVFYHDGRRAVLDGYPIEVRSPADGTGYEIGACALVRNAPAGERENACTFLDWMTSARGQECYIEAKSCRLPANSTARAADGLPSLDEVKLITYDLEWAGKNRTRLISYFDTHIYSA
;
A
#
# COMPACT_ATOMS: atom_id res chain seq x y z
N MET A 1 5.11 42.08 35.10
CA MET A 1 4.22 42.38 36.25
C MET A 1 2.79 42.31 35.81
N LYS A 2 2.08 41.27 36.22
CA LYS A 2 0.68 41.20 36.63
C LYS A 2 0.33 39.74 36.81
N ARG A 3 0.26 39.30 38.04
CA ARG A 3 -0.21 38.01 38.50
C ARG A 3 -1.75 38.07 38.52
N ILE A 4 -2.38 37.00 38.02
CA ILE A 4 -3.83 36.76 38.23
C ILE A 4 -3.93 35.44 38.99
N CYS A 5 -4.53 35.56 40.21
CA CYS A 5 -4.88 34.46 41.09
C CYS A 5 -6.15 33.78 40.63
N PHE A 6 -6.21 32.46 40.68
CA PHE A 6 -7.43 31.68 40.64
C PHE A 6 -7.73 31.12 42.03
N LEU A 7 -8.93 31.42 42.54
CA LEU A 7 -9.54 30.84 43.73
C LEU A 7 -10.35 29.60 43.33
N PRO A 8 -10.37 28.54 44.14
CA PRO A 8 -11.28 27.40 43.94
C PRO A 8 -12.59 27.64 44.69
N VAL A 9 -13.72 27.34 43.99
CA VAL A 9 -15.06 27.29 44.59
C VAL A 9 -15.33 25.88 45.07
N VAL A 10 -15.55 25.73 46.38
CA VAL A 10 -16.03 24.52 47.05
C VAL A 10 -17.55 24.62 47.15
N LEU A 11 -18.29 23.66 46.64
CA LEU A 11 -19.74 23.51 46.83
C LEU A 11 -19.99 22.33 47.80
N LEU A 12 -20.49 22.65 48.96
CA LEU A 12 -21.08 21.73 49.93
C LEU A 12 -22.53 21.41 49.52
N LEU A 13 -22.90 20.16 49.45
CA LEU A 13 -24.32 19.75 49.44
C LEU A 13 -24.59 18.90 50.70
N THR A 14 -25.45 19.45 51.51
CA THR A 14 -26.02 18.86 52.73
C THR A 14 -27.17 17.89 52.43
N GLY A 15 -27.18 16.78 53.16
CA GLY A 15 -28.17 15.75 53.04
C GLY A 15 -29.50 16.08 53.73
N LEU A 16 -30.53 15.39 53.32
CA LEU A 16 -31.80 15.23 54.09
C LEU A 16 -32.20 13.77 54.10
N LEU A 17 -32.17 13.20 55.30
CA LEU A 17 -32.76 11.94 55.65
C LEU A 17 -34.26 12.14 55.94
N CYS A 18 -35.11 11.31 55.34
CA CYS A 18 -36.48 11.15 55.81
C CYS A 18 -36.82 9.65 55.86
N GLY A 19 -36.96 9.14 57.05
CA GLY A 19 -37.43 7.79 57.29
C GLY A 19 -38.95 7.74 57.38
N CYS A 20 -39.54 6.60 56.97
CA CYS A 20 -40.84 6.16 57.45
C CYS A 20 -40.92 4.63 57.54
N THR A 21 -41.45 4.22 58.61
CA THR A 21 -41.63 2.89 59.23
C THR A 21 -42.74 2.06 58.56
N GLY A 22 -42.48 0.77 58.43
CA GLY A 22 -43.29 -0.36 58.88
C GLY A 22 -44.53 -0.78 58.09
N GLN A 23 -44.55 -2.00 57.61
CA GLN A 23 -45.49 -3.08 58.07
C GLN A 23 -45.13 -4.42 57.35
N GLN A 24 -44.99 -5.43 58.17
CA GLN A 24 -44.95 -6.85 57.80
C GLN A 24 -46.31 -7.32 57.32
N GLN A 25 -46.37 -8.07 56.21
CA GLN A 25 -47.40 -9.07 55.98
C GLN A 25 -46.85 -10.30 55.25
N ASN A 26 -47.30 -11.42 55.67
CA ASN A 26 -46.87 -12.82 55.50
C ASN A 26 -46.87 -13.30 54.02
N ASP A 27 -45.98 -14.22 53.84
CA ASP A 27 -45.66 -15.22 52.84
C ASP A 27 -46.84 -16.02 52.26
N PRO A 28 -46.80 -16.48 51.05
CA PRO A 28 -46.54 -17.86 50.79
C PRO A 28 -45.48 -18.17 49.72
N SER A 29 -44.73 -19.20 50.04
CA SER A 29 -43.80 -20.05 49.32
C SER A 29 -43.69 -19.98 47.79
N PRO A 30 -42.46 -20.05 47.24
CA PRO A 30 -42.18 -19.83 45.81
C PRO A 30 -42.39 -21.11 44.98
N GLN A 31 -43.18 -20.98 43.94
CA GLN A 31 -43.09 -21.89 42.81
C GLN A 31 -41.85 -21.55 41.99
N GLU A 32 -40.93 -22.51 41.83
CA GLU A 32 -39.82 -22.47 40.91
C GLU A 32 -40.35 -22.41 39.49
N HIS A 33 -40.29 -21.21 38.89
CA HIS A 33 -40.35 -21.04 37.44
C HIS A 33 -38.92 -20.99 36.92
N ASN A 34 -38.47 -22.11 36.36
CA ASN A 34 -37.29 -22.19 35.51
C ASN A 34 -37.52 -21.30 34.29
N TYR A 35 -37.13 -20.04 34.38
CA TYR A 35 -36.85 -19.22 33.19
C TYR A 35 -35.45 -19.57 32.70
N ALA A 36 -35.36 -20.46 31.69
CA ALA A 36 -34.23 -20.51 30.84
C ALA A 36 -34.15 -19.16 30.15
N MET A 37 -33.34 -18.23 30.70
CA MET A 37 -32.91 -17.07 29.96
C MET A 37 -31.98 -17.59 28.87
N GLY A 38 -32.53 -17.74 27.67
CA GLY A 38 -31.74 -17.74 26.46
C GLY A 38 -31.04 -16.40 26.40
N VAL A 39 -29.76 -16.39 26.74
CA VAL A 39 -28.89 -15.30 26.38
C VAL A 39 -28.74 -15.41 24.86
N GLU A 40 -29.67 -14.81 24.12
CA GLU A 40 -29.36 -14.38 22.75
C GLU A 40 -28.23 -13.38 22.91
N THR A 41 -27.00 -13.84 22.74
CA THR A 41 -25.89 -12.96 22.38
C THR A 41 -26.27 -12.41 21.03
N GLU A 42 -26.92 -11.24 21.00
CA GLU A 42 -26.84 -10.37 19.83
C GLU A 42 -25.35 -10.17 19.59
N THR A 43 -24.76 -10.97 18.71
CA THR A 43 -23.51 -10.62 18.04
C THR A 43 -23.85 -9.37 17.26
N THR A 44 -23.63 -8.21 17.86
CA THR A 44 -23.59 -6.95 17.12
C THR A 44 -22.57 -7.17 16.00
N LYS A 45 -23.09 -7.38 14.78
CA LYS A 45 -22.26 -7.57 13.62
C LYS A 45 -21.42 -6.29 13.49
N TYR A 46 -20.12 -6.42 13.70
CA TYR A 46 -19.20 -5.31 13.52
C TYR A 46 -19.26 -4.93 12.04
N ASP A 47 -19.64 -3.71 11.71
CA ASP A 47 -19.84 -3.24 10.34
C ASP A 47 -18.72 -2.33 9.84
N HIS A 48 -17.56 -2.44 10.48
CA HIS A 48 -16.42 -1.56 10.30
C HIS A 48 -15.12 -2.33 10.07
N LEU A 49 -14.18 -1.70 9.34
CA LEU A 49 -12.84 -2.20 9.03
C LEU A 49 -11.87 -1.03 8.88
N THR A 50 -10.68 -1.15 9.48
CA THR A 50 -9.58 -0.18 9.33
C THR A 50 -8.49 -0.73 8.42
N VAL A 51 -8.08 0.06 7.41
CA VAL A 51 -7.13 -0.31 6.36
C VAL A 51 -5.99 0.71 6.29
N TYR A 52 -4.73 0.25 6.23
CA TYR A 52 -3.59 1.06 5.83
C TYR A 52 -3.24 0.82 4.37
N SER A 53 -2.99 1.91 3.61
CA SER A 53 -2.72 1.80 2.18
C SER A 53 -1.73 2.85 1.68
N PRO A 54 -0.72 2.46 0.86
CA PRO A 54 0.14 3.40 0.14
C PRO A 54 -0.43 3.80 -1.23
N LEU A 55 -1.58 3.25 -1.62
CA LEU A 55 -2.23 3.58 -2.89
C LEU A 55 -2.76 5.02 -2.89
N PRO A 56 -2.89 5.67 -4.05
CA PRO A 56 -3.47 7.01 -4.14
C PRO A 56 -4.81 7.10 -3.43
N LYS A 57 -5.00 8.13 -2.61
CA LYS A 57 -6.20 8.31 -1.78
C LYS A 57 -7.50 8.24 -2.58
N SER A 58 -7.52 8.80 -3.79
CA SER A 58 -8.71 8.78 -4.67
C SER A 58 -9.07 7.36 -5.13
N GLU A 59 -8.06 6.53 -5.44
CA GLU A 59 -8.26 5.13 -5.82
C GLU A 59 -8.78 4.33 -4.63
N THR A 60 -8.10 4.44 -3.49
CA THR A 60 -8.47 3.70 -2.28
C THR A 60 -9.89 4.01 -1.82
N LEU A 61 -10.30 5.29 -1.85
CA LEU A 61 -11.68 5.67 -1.53
C LEU A 61 -12.70 5.03 -2.47
N LEU A 62 -12.34 4.87 -3.75
CA LEU A 62 -13.22 4.24 -4.72
C LEU A 62 -13.39 2.74 -4.41
N TYR A 63 -12.29 2.03 -4.10
CA TYR A 63 -12.35 0.61 -3.70
C TYR A 63 -13.16 0.43 -2.41
N CYS A 64 -12.92 1.24 -1.39
CA CYS A 64 -13.66 1.19 -0.14
C CYS A 64 -15.17 1.44 -0.34
N ASN A 65 -15.54 2.40 -1.19
CA ASN A 65 -16.94 2.68 -1.51
C ASN A 65 -17.59 1.53 -2.30
N ALA A 66 -16.88 0.93 -3.25
CA ALA A 66 -17.37 -0.23 -4.01
C ALA A 66 -17.57 -1.44 -3.09
N PHE A 67 -16.60 -1.73 -2.23
CA PHE A 67 -16.70 -2.78 -1.22
C PHE A 67 -17.90 -2.57 -0.28
N ARG A 68 -18.05 -1.35 0.26
CA ARG A 68 -19.19 -1.01 1.10
C ARG A 68 -20.53 -1.21 0.38
N LYS A 69 -20.60 -0.84 -0.91
CA LYS A 69 -21.82 -1.04 -1.72
C LYS A 69 -22.16 -2.52 -1.87
N ASP A 70 -21.14 -3.36 -2.06
CA ASP A 70 -21.30 -4.79 -2.32
C ASP A 70 -21.57 -5.58 -1.01
N THR A 71 -21.04 -5.15 0.13
CA THR A 71 -21.05 -5.91 1.39
C THR A 71 -21.80 -5.25 2.56
N GLY A 72 -21.98 -3.95 2.52
CA GLY A 72 -22.50 -3.14 3.64
C GLY A 72 -21.45 -2.76 4.67
N ILE A 73 -20.21 -3.28 4.60
CA ILE A 73 -19.13 -3.02 5.55
C ILE A 73 -18.47 -1.67 5.24
N THR A 74 -18.34 -0.81 6.26
CA THR A 74 -17.66 0.48 6.15
C THR A 74 -16.15 0.30 6.31
N VAL A 75 -15.36 0.99 5.48
CA VAL A 75 -13.89 0.93 5.54
C VAL A 75 -13.33 2.32 5.81
N ASP A 76 -12.59 2.45 6.92
CA ASP A 76 -11.75 3.61 7.20
C ASP A 76 -10.33 3.33 6.68
N CYS A 77 -9.95 4.07 5.64
CA CYS A 77 -8.64 3.92 5.04
C CYS A 77 -7.70 5.05 5.41
N ILE A 78 -6.53 4.70 5.94
CA ILE A 78 -5.46 5.63 6.30
C ILE A 78 -4.35 5.50 5.24
N TYR A 79 -4.11 6.59 4.52
CA TYR A 79 -3.02 6.67 3.56
C TYR A 79 -1.68 6.84 4.28
N LEU A 80 -0.72 5.97 3.95
CA LEU A 80 0.66 6.00 4.44
C LEU A 80 1.59 5.56 3.30
N PRO A 81 2.65 6.32 2.97
CA PRO A 81 3.71 5.80 2.10
C PRO A 81 4.23 4.45 2.61
N ALA A 82 4.69 3.57 1.71
CA ALA A 82 5.02 2.18 2.06
C ALA A 82 6.01 2.07 3.23
N GLY A 83 7.04 2.92 3.27
CA GLY A 83 7.99 2.93 4.38
C GLY A 83 7.38 3.40 5.72
N GLU A 84 6.48 4.39 5.68
CA GLU A 84 5.76 4.87 6.87
C GLU A 84 4.76 3.83 7.37
N MET A 85 4.07 3.14 6.45
CA MET A 85 3.17 2.04 6.77
C MET A 85 3.89 0.92 7.53
N THR A 86 5.08 0.52 7.04
CA THR A 86 5.94 -0.46 7.72
C THR A 86 6.34 0.00 9.11
N ALA A 87 6.90 1.21 9.22
CA ALA A 87 7.38 1.75 10.49
C ALA A 87 6.24 1.90 11.51
N ARG A 88 5.06 2.31 11.06
CA ARG A 88 3.89 2.45 11.91
C ARG A 88 3.40 1.08 12.41
N LEU A 89 3.32 0.08 11.54
CA LEU A 89 2.91 -1.27 11.94
C LEU A 89 3.90 -1.88 12.94
N GLU A 90 5.20 -1.64 12.77
CA GLU A 90 6.23 -2.06 13.74
C GLU A 90 6.04 -1.40 15.11
N GLN A 91 5.70 -0.10 15.15
CA GLN A 91 5.43 0.63 16.39
C GLN A 91 4.13 0.16 17.08
N GLU A 92 3.14 -0.24 16.29
CA GLU A 92 1.84 -0.70 16.75
C GLU A 92 1.79 -2.23 17.00
N ARG A 93 2.93 -2.92 16.96
CA ARG A 93 3.06 -4.40 17.04
C ARG A 93 2.17 -5.04 18.10
N ASP A 94 2.11 -4.45 19.29
CA ASP A 94 1.36 -4.98 20.44
C ASP A 94 -0.10 -4.50 20.49
N ASN A 95 -0.44 -3.49 19.70
CA ASN A 95 -1.78 -2.91 19.60
C ASN A 95 -2.02 -2.29 18.22
N PRO A 96 -2.13 -3.10 17.16
CA PRO A 96 -2.38 -2.63 15.80
C PRO A 96 -3.67 -1.82 15.71
N GLN A 97 -3.63 -0.75 14.91
CA GLN A 97 -4.78 0.12 14.70
C GLN A 97 -5.48 -0.13 13.35
N ALA A 98 -4.94 -1.04 12.55
CA ALA A 98 -5.53 -1.49 11.29
C ALA A 98 -5.60 -3.00 11.24
N SER A 99 -6.61 -3.51 10.54
CA SER A 99 -6.83 -4.95 10.34
C SER A 99 -6.28 -5.44 9.01
N VAL A 100 -6.17 -4.55 8.02
CA VAL A 100 -5.72 -4.90 6.67
C VAL A 100 -4.66 -3.92 6.17
N LEU A 101 -3.66 -4.45 5.48
CA LEU A 101 -2.79 -3.71 4.58
C LEU A 101 -3.30 -3.89 3.15
N LEU A 102 -3.42 -2.80 2.39
CA LEU A 102 -3.95 -2.79 1.04
C LEU A 102 -2.99 -2.12 0.06
N GLY A 103 -2.41 -2.87 -0.87
CA GLY A 103 -1.58 -2.34 -1.95
C GLY A 103 -0.12 -2.13 -1.56
N GLY A 104 0.67 -1.77 -2.55
CA GLY A 104 2.13 -1.76 -2.45
C GLY A 104 2.72 -3.13 -2.77
N SER A 105 4.02 -3.15 -3.01
CA SER A 105 4.74 -4.32 -3.49
C SER A 105 4.86 -5.43 -2.43
N ALA A 106 4.69 -6.67 -2.86
CA ALA A 106 4.76 -7.87 -2.01
C ALA A 106 6.12 -8.06 -1.31
N ASP A 107 7.22 -7.48 -1.82
CA ASP A 107 8.50 -7.48 -1.10
C ASP A 107 8.40 -6.84 0.29
N ASN A 108 7.55 -5.82 0.44
CA ASN A 108 7.27 -5.20 1.73
C ASN A 108 6.47 -6.12 2.65
N TYR A 109 5.52 -6.88 2.09
CA TYR A 109 4.74 -7.87 2.85
C TYR A 109 5.61 -9.04 3.32
N ILE A 110 6.59 -9.46 2.50
CA ILE A 110 7.58 -10.45 2.90
C ILE A 110 8.41 -9.94 4.09
N GLN A 111 8.87 -8.69 4.07
CA GLN A 111 9.55 -8.07 5.20
C GLN A 111 8.67 -8.08 6.47
N LEU A 112 7.41 -7.68 6.36
CA LEU A 112 6.47 -7.65 7.48
C LEU A 112 6.11 -9.05 8.00
N ARG A 113 6.02 -10.04 7.10
CA ARG A 113 5.85 -11.45 7.44
C ARG A 113 7.03 -11.97 8.27
N GLU A 114 8.27 -11.74 7.82
CA GLU A 114 9.48 -12.11 8.56
C GLU A 114 9.56 -11.42 9.94
N ALA A 115 9.04 -10.20 10.04
CA ALA A 115 8.92 -9.49 11.31
C ALA A 115 7.78 -10.02 12.20
N GLY A 116 6.96 -10.95 11.70
CA GLY A 116 5.83 -11.55 12.45
C GLY A 116 4.65 -10.61 12.65
N LEU A 117 4.45 -9.62 11.77
CA LEU A 117 3.41 -8.60 11.88
C LEU A 117 2.14 -8.93 11.09
N LEU A 118 2.18 -9.96 10.24
CA LEU A 118 1.06 -10.40 9.44
C LEU A 118 0.53 -11.75 9.93
N GLU A 119 -0.76 -12.00 9.72
CA GLU A 119 -1.42 -13.27 9.97
C GLU A 119 -1.68 -13.99 8.64
N ALA A 120 -1.45 -15.31 8.62
CA ALA A 120 -1.71 -16.10 7.43
C ALA A 120 -3.22 -16.15 7.13
N TYR A 121 -3.58 -15.77 5.93
CA TYR A 121 -4.93 -15.89 5.38
C TYR A 121 -4.86 -16.00 3.86
N GLN A 122 -5.30 -17.12 3.34
CA GLN A 122 -5.44 -17.36 1.90
C GLN A 122 -6.89 -17.19 1.49
N SER A 123 -7.12 -16.23 0.58
CA SER A 123 -8.44 -16.05 -0.01
C SER A 123 -8.84 -17.25 -0.87
N PRO A 124 -10.10 -17.72 -0.84
CA PRO A 124 -10.60 -18.72 -1.77
C PRO A 124 -10.54 -18.26 -3.23
N GLU A 125 -10.51 -16.96 -3.50
CA GLU A 125 -10.40 -16.37 -4.84
C GLU A 125 -9.01 -16.56 -5.48
N LEU A 126 -8.02 -17.08 -4.73
CA LEU A 126 -6.67 -17.41 -5.27
C LEU A 126 -6.70 -18.50 -6.33
N THR A 127 -7.78 -19.27 -6.46
CA THR A 127 -7.95 -20.25 -7.54
C THR A 127 -7.88 -19.64 -8.93
N ASP A 128 -8.24 -18.37 -9.06
CA ASP A 128 -8.21 -17.63 -10.32
C ASP A 128 -6.96 -16.76 -10.50
N VAL A 129 -5.99 -16.87 -9.58
CA VAL A 129 -4.70 -16.17 -9.65
C VAL A 129 -3.59 -17.15 -10.01
N PRO A 130 -2.73 -16.85 -11.02
CA PRO A 130 -1.60 -17.72 -11.35
C PRO A 130 -0.70 -18.00 -10.13
N GLU A 131 -0.32 -19.25 -9.94
CA GLU A 131 0.50 -19.71 -8.81
C GLU A 131 1.82 -18.92 -8.69
N ALA A 132 2.42 -18.52 -9.82
CA ALA A 132 3.63 -17.71 -9.85
C ALA A 132 3.50 -16.32 -9.17
N TYR A 133 2.28 -15.86 -8.90
CA TYR A 133 2.02 -14.60 -8.23
C TYR A 133 1.54 -14.76 -6.78
N GLN A 134 1.38 -15.99 -6.31
CA GLN A 134 0.88 -16.28 -4.97
C GLN A 134 2.02 -16.38 -3.94
N ASP A 135 1.72 -16.07 -2.68
CA ASP A 135 2.62 -16.30 -1.56
C ASP A 135 2.63 -17.79 -1.16
N GLU A 136 3.78 -18.45 -1.24
CA GLU A 136 3.92 -19.86 -0.84
C GLU A 136 3.57 -20.10 0.64
N GLN A 137 3.69 -19.07 1.48
CA GLN A 137 3.38 -19.15 2.92
C GLN A 137 1.94 -18.70 3.24
N GLY A 138 1.20 -18.21 2.26
CA GLY A 138 -0.21 -17.83 2.41
C GLY A 138 -0.46 -16.66 3.34
N VAL A 139 0.48 -15.71 3.43
CA VAL A 139 0.39 -14.58 4.35
C VAL A 139 -0.14 -13.31 3.66
N TRP A 140 0.08 -13.18 2.35
CA TRP A 140 -0.47 -12.08 1.56
C TRP A 140 -1.17 -12.61 0.30
N ASN A 141 -2.12 -11.82 -0.20
CA ASN A 141 -2.91 -12.15 -1.37
C ASN A 141 -2.62 -11.14 -2.49
N PRO A 142 -2.31 -11.59 -3.72
CA PRO A 142 -2.00 -10.72 -4.85
C PRO A 142 -3.27 -10.06 -5.39
N ILE A 143 -3.15 -8.78 -5.74
CA ILE A 143 -4.27 -7.99 -6.25
C ILE A 143 -4.00 -7.31 -7.59
N TYR A 144 -2.76 -7.02 -7.93
CA TYR A 144 -2.37 -6.49 -9.24
C TYR A 144 -0.89 -6.77 -9.55
N ILE A 145 -0.52 -6.58 -10.82
CA ILE A 145 0.87 -6.61 -11.29
C ILE A 145 1.24 -5.24 -11.85
N GLY A 146 2.45 -4.76 -11.53
CA GLY A 146 3.00 -3.52 -12.04
C GLY A 146 4.43 -3.69 -12.52
N THR A 147 4.76 -3.28 -13.76
CA THR A 147 6.12 -3.32 -14.30
C THR A 147 6.81 -1.98 -14.18
N LEU A 148 8.11 -1.95 -13.87
CA LEU A 148 8.89 -0.72 -13.87
C LEU A 148 9.06 -0.19 -15.31
N CYS A 149 9.03 1.13 -15.43
CA CYS A 149 9.19 1.83 -16.70
C CYS A 149 9.78 3.24 -16.50
N PHE A 150 10.07 3.90 -17.61
CA PHE A 150 10.44 5.30 -17.67
C PHE A 150 9.22 6.11 -18.12
N ALA A 151 8.77 7.06 -17.30
CA ALA A 151 7.83 8.10 -17.70
C ALA A 151 8.65 9.29 -18.25
N CYS A 152 8.52 9.58 -19.54
CA CYS A 152 9.33 10.57 -20.27
C CYS A 152 8.46 11.75 -20.71
N ASN A 153 8.87 12.99 -20.41
CA ASN A 153 8.17 14.18 -20.88
C ASN A 153 8.48 14.44 -22.35
N THR A 154 7.50 14.24 -23.25
CA THR A 154 7.67 14.36 -24.71
C THR A 154 8.08 15.75 -25.14
N ASP A 155 7.57 16.79 -24.50
CA ASP A 155 7.87 18.18 -24.84
C ASP A 155 9.32 18.55 -24.50
N TRP A 156 9.82 18.03 -23.34
CA TRP A 156 11.22 18.25 -22.97
C TRP A 156 12.17 17.60 -23.97
N PHE A 157 11.93 16.35 -24.37
CA PHE A 157 12.76 15.64 -25.34
C PHE A 157 12.68 16.27 -26.70
N ALA A 158 11.51 16.71 -27.18
CA ALA A 158 11.35 17.41 -28.44
C ALA A 158 12.10 18.76 -28.44
N ARG A 159 12.05 19.51 -27.34
CA ARG A 159 12.72 20.82 -27.22
C ARG A 159 14.24 20.70 -27.18
N THR A 160 14.78 19.68 -26.53
CA THR A 160 16.23 19.52 -26.35
C THR A 160 16.89 18.74 -27.46
N GLY A 161 16.12 17.97 -28.26
CA GLY A 161 16.65 17.03 -29.25
C GLY A 161 17.38 15.84 -28.66
N THR A 162 17.29 15.62 -27.32
CA THR A 162 17.86 14.48 -26.61
C THR A 162 17.06 13.22 -26.96
N PRO A 163 17.70 12.08 -27.25
CA PRO A 163 16.99 10.81 -27.41
C PRO A 163 16.32 10.37 -26.12
N MET A 164 15.06 9.88 -26.18
CA MET A 164 14.41 9.28 -25.04
C MET A 164 15.09 7.95 -24.65
N PRO A 165 15.25 7.66 -23.35
CA PRO A 165 15.86 6.43 -22.89
C PRO A 165 15.07 5.19 -23.33
N THR A 166 15.78 4.16 -23.76
CA THR A 166 15.23 2.86 -24.18
C THR A 166 15.70 1.71 -23.29
N CYS A 167 16.79 1.91 -22.57
CA CYS A 167 17.36 0.95 -21.64
C CYS A 167 17.89 1.66 -20.38
N TRP A 168 18.25 0.89 -19.37
CA TRP A 168 18.76 1.45 -18.11
C TRP A 168 20.02 2.29 -18.31
N ASP A 169 20.93 1.89 -19.21
CA ASP A 169 22.18 2.61 -19.41
C ASP A 169 21.97 3.99 -20.08
N ASP A 170 20.89 4.19 -20.83
CA ASP A 170 20.55 5.49 -21.40
C ASP A 170 20.29 6.56 -20.33
N LEU A 171 19.85 6.15 -19.11
CA LEU A 171 19.67 7.06 -17.99
C LEU A 171 20.99 7.66 -17.46
N LEU A 172 22.14 7.07 -17.83
CA LEU A 172 23.46 7.59 -17.49
C LEU A 172 23.97 8.67 -18.47
N SER A 173 23.17 9.01 -19.49
CA SER A 173 23.53 10.06 -20.46
C SER A 173 23.79 11.40 -19.76
N PRO A 174 24.91 12.09 -20.04
CA PRO A 174 25.15 13.44 -19.51
C PRO A 174 24.08 14.46 -19.89
N ALA A 175 23.32 14.21 -20.97
CA ALA A 175 22.21 15.06 -21.38
C ALA A 175 21.02 15.00 -20.38
N LEU A 176 20.96 13.99 -19.53
CA LEU A 176 19.97 13.83 -18.48
C LEU A 176 20.46 14.27 -17.09
N ALA A 177 21.63 14.91 -17.00
CA ALA A 177 22.18 15.40 -15.72
C ALA A 177 21.18 16.34 -15.02
N GLY A 178 20.76 15.97 -13.81
CA GLY A 178 19.76 16.72 -13.03
C GLY A 178 18.33 16.67 -13.60
N GLN A 179 18.05 15.80 -14.57
CA GLN A 179 16.75 15.71 -15.26
C GLN A 179 15.97 14.43 -14.93
N ILE A 180 16.51 13.59 -14.06
CA ILE A 180 15.83 12.38 -13.57
C ILE A 180 15.26 12.65 -12.18
N VAL A 181 14.05 12.22 -11.91
CA VAL A 181 13.44 12.24 -10.57
C VAL A 181 13.16 10.83 -10.09
N MET A 182 13.48 10.57 -8.84
CA MET A 182 13.25 9.31 -8.16
C MET A 182 12.64 9.54 -6.77
N ALA A 183 12.01 8.53 -6.18
CA ALA A 183 11.77 8.50 -4.74
C ALA A 183 12.93 7.80 -4.03
N THR A 184 13.05 8.00 -2.71
CA THR A 184 14.02 7.23 -1.94
C THR A 184 13.53 5.78 -1.76
N PRO A 185 14.38 4.76 -1.87
CA PRO A 185 13.98 3.37 -1.62
C PRO A 185 13.42 3.11 -0.22
N LYS A 186 13.78 3.97 0.73
CA LYS A 186 13.30 3.91 2.12
C LYS A 186 11.79 4.21 2.22
N SER A 187 11.29 5.16 1.46
CA SER A 187 9.90 5.62 1.52
C SER A 187 9.00 5.00 0.46
N SER A 188 9.56 4.64 -0.71
CA SER A 188 8.82 4.20 -1.89
C SER A 188 9.08 2.75 -2.25
N GLY A 189 8.01 1.97 -2.40
CA GLY A 189 8.06 0.61 -2.95
C GLY A 189 8.63 0.58 -4.37
N THR A 190 8.21 1.50 -5.24
CA THR A 190 8.70 1.62 -6.63
C THR A 190 10.22 1.78 -6.69
N SER A 191 10.77 2.66 -5.86
CA SER A 191 12.22 2.89 -5.84
C SER A 191 12.97 1.72 -5.22
N TYR A 192 12.37 1.02 -4.25
CA TYR A 192 12.95 -0.21 -3.75
C TYR A 192 12.94 -1.32 -4.81
N THR A 193 11.82 -1.51 -5.52
CA THR A 193 11.74 -2.48 -6.62
C THR A 193 12.77 -2.14 -7.71
N THR A 194 12.99 -0.84 -8.00
CA THR A 194 14.06 -0.38 -8.93
C THR A 194 15.45 -0.82 -8.43
N LEU A 195 15.75 -0.58 -7.16
CA LEU A 195 17.02 -0.99 -6.55
C LEU A 195 17.22 -2.51 -6.62
N ALA A 196 16.22 -3.28 -6.19
CA ALA A 196 16.27 -4.74 -6.22
C ALA A 196 16.39 -5.29 -7.66
N THR A 197 15.68 -4.68 -8.62
CA THR A 197 15.79 -5.02 -10.05
C THR A 197 17.21 -4.85 -10.56
N LEU A 198 17.83 -3.70 -10.32
CA LEU A 198 19.19 -3.42 -10.79
C LEU A 198 20.22 -4.37 -10.16
N VAL A 199 20.03 -4.70 -8.87
CA VAL A 199 20.91 -5.67 -8.19
C VAL A 199 20.78 -7.08 -8.79
N GLN A 200 19.54 -7.51 -9.06
CA GLN A 200 19.30 -8.85 -9.64
C GLN A 200 19.72 -8.93 -11.12
N MET A 201 19.59 -7.85 -11.88
CA MET A 201 20.02 -7.79 -13.29
C MET A 201 21.54 -7.78 -13.45
N ARG A 202 22.26 -7.05 -12.61
CA ARG A 202 23.67 -6.70 -12.83
C ARG A 202 24.62 -7.40 -11.87
N GLY A 203 24.10 -7.99 -10.80
CA GLY A 203 24.87 -8.37 -9.62
C GLY A 203 25.17 -7.15 -8.74
N GLU A 204 25.36 -7.40 -7.46
CA GLU A 204 25.37 -6.34 -6.43
C GLU A 204 26.44 -5.27 -6.68
N ASP A 205 27.70 -5.66 -6.92
CA ASP A 205 28.80 -4.70 -7.12
C ASP A 205 28.56 -3.77 -8.31
N LYS A 206 28.16 -4.33 -9.46
CA LYS A 206 27.89 -3.55 -10.67
C LYS A 206 26.64 -2.69 -10.54
N ALA A 207 25.65 -3.13 -9.76
CA ALA A 207 24.47 -2.35 -9.47
C ALA A 207 24.82 -1.11 -8.65
N TRP A 208 25.70 -1.22 -7.64
CA TRP A 208 26.15 -0.08 -6.86
C TRP A 208 26.98 0.90 -7.69
N GLU A 209 27.84 0.41 -8.58
CA GLU A 209 28.57 1.26 -9.53
C GLU A 209 27.62 2.02 -10.46
N TYR A 210 26.59 1.34 -10.98
CA TYR A 210 25.55 1.94 -11.81
C TYR A 210 24.77 2.99 -11.06
N LEU A 211 24.29 2.68 -9.86
CA LEU A 211 23.49 3.61 -9.03
C LEU A 211 24.27 4.87 -8.63
N LYS A 212 25.58 4.75 -8.35
CA LYS A 212 26.45 5.92 -8.14
C LYS A 212 26.52 6.85 -9.36
N LYS A 213 26.50 6.27 -10.57
CA LYS A 213 26.49 7.07 -11.81
C LYS A 213 25.10 7.66 -12.06
N LEU A 214 24.04 6.88 -11.80
CA LEU A 214 22.67 7.36 -11.95
C LEU A 214 22.38 8.51 -11.00
N ASP A 215 22.86 8.45 -9.76
CA ASP A 215 22.72 9.49 -8.73
C ASP A 215 23.19 10.88 -9.23
N GLN A 216 24.25 10.91 -10.06
CA GLN A 216 24.75 12.15 -10.67
C GLN A 216 23.76 12.79 -11.65
N ASN A 217 22.84 11.98 -12.22
CA ASN A 217 21.81 12.45 -13.14
C ASN A 217 20.46 12.69 -12.45
N VAL A 218 20.32 12.27 -11.19
CA VAL A 218 19.11 12.53 -10.42
C VAL A 218 19.10 13.98 -9.94
N GLY A 219 18.10 14.74 -10.36
CA GLY A 219 17.92 16.14 -9.97
C GLY A 219 17.27 16.32 -8.60
N ALA A 220 16.44 15.35 -8.21
CA ALA A 220 15.81 15.32 -6.90
C ALA A 220 15.38 13.92 -6.49
N TYR A 221 15.49 13.68 -5.18
CA TYR A 221 14.86 12.52 -4.51
C TYR A 221 13.66 12.97 -3.71
N TYR A 222 12.52 12.29 -3.89
CA TYR A 222 11.30 12.56 -3.16
C TYR A 222 11.05 11.46 -2.12
N THR A 223 10.45 11.84 -1.01
CA THR A 223 9.96 10.89 0.00
C THR A 223 8.53 10.44 -0.26
N ALA A 224 7.91 10.97 -1.31
CA ALA A 224 6.54 10.68 -1.70
C ALA A 224 6.43 9.44 -2.61
N SER A 225 5.18 9.09 -2.95
CA SER A 225 4.86 8.00 -3.87
C SER A 225 5.26 8.32 -5.31
N SER A 226 5.32 7.30 -6.18
CA SER A 226 5.55 7.43 -7.63
C SER A 226 4.56 8.37 -8.33
N THR A 227 3.35 8.53 -7.81
CA THR A 227 2.36 9.50 -8.31
C THR A 227 2.87 10.95 -8.28
N GLU A 228 3.62 11.33 -7.23
CA GLU A 228 4.23 12.67 -7.17
C GLU A 228 5.37 12.81 -8.19
N LEU A 229 6.15 11.75 -8.43
CA LEU A 229 7.21 11.76 -9.44
C LEU A 229 6.64 11.99 -10.85
N VAL A 230 5.56 11.29 -11.19
CA VAL A 230 4.87 11.45 -12.48
C VAL A 230 4.39 12.88 -12.65
N LYS A 231 3.87 13.52 -11.61
CA LYS A 231 3.44 14.91 -11.67
C LYS A 231 4.60 15.86 -12.02
N GLN A 232 5.77 15.70 -11.41
CA GLN A 232 6.95 16.52 -11.68
C GLN A 232 7.43 16.39 -13.14
N VAL A 233 7.35 15.19 -13.70
CA VAL A 233 7.65 14.97 -15.11
C VAL A 233 6.52 15.50 -16.01
N SER A 234 5.26 15.35 -15.60
CA SER A 234 4.10 15.84 -16.36
C SER A 234 4.10 17.36 -16.56
N THR A 235 4.61 18.12 -15.57
CA THR A 235 4.74 19.59 -15.65
C THR A 235 6.00 20.03 -16.39
N GLY A 236 6.92 19.11 -16.69
CA GLY A 236 8.18 19.40 -17.40
C GLY A 236 9.30 19.90 -16.50
N ASP A 237 9.15 19.79 -15.17
CA ASP A 237 10.20 20.13 -14.21
C ASP A 237 11.39 19.17 -14.34
N TYR A 238 11.11 17.91 -14.70
CA TYR A 238 12.10 16.87 -15.01
C TYR A 238 11.76 16.17 -16.32
N ALA A 239 12.78 15.58 -16.95
CA ALA A 239 12.62 14.85 -18.21
C ALA A 239 12.10 13.43 -18.01
N VAL A 240 12.55 12.75 -16.96
CA VAL A 240 12.30 11.31 -16.73
C VAL A 240 12.00 11.02 -15.26
N ALA A 241 11.02 10.16 -15.03
CA ALA A 241 10.82 9.47 -13.75
C ALA A 241 10.89 7.95 -13.94
N ILE A 242 11.49 7.26 -12.97
CA ILE A 242 11.40 5.78 -12.88
C ILE A 242 10.18 5.45 -12.02
N VAL A 243 9.18 4.81 -12.63
CA VAL A 243 7.86 4.57 -12.02
C VAL A 243 7.30 3.20 -12.42
N PHE A 244 6.19 2.80 -11.84
CA PHE A 244 5.42 1.69 -12.41
C PHE A 244 4.59 2.14 -13.60
N TYR A 245 4.38 1.21 -14.54
CA TYR A 245 3.68 1.47 -15.79
C TYR A 245 2.29 2.11 -15.58
N HIS A 246 1.55 1.63 -14.60
CA HIS A 246 0.21 2.14 -14.31
C HIS A 246 0.20 3.63 -13.91
N ASP A 247 1.23 4.11 -13.19
CA ASP A 247 1.34 5.53 -12.82
C ASP A 247 1.64 6.41 -14.04
N GLY A 248 2.59 6.00 -14.87
CA GLY A 248 2.90 6.71 -16.11
C GLY A 248 1.74 6.69 -17.10
N ARG A 249 1.08 5.54 -17.25
CA ARG A 249 -0.07 5.39 -18.14
C ARG A 249 -1.25 6.27 -17.71
N ARG A 250 -1.47 6.40 -16.40
CA ARG A 250 -2.49 7.30 -15.88
C ARG A 250 -2.26 8.73 -16.33
N ALA A 251 -1.03 9.25 -16.28
CA ALA A 251 -0.71 10.58 -16.72
C ALA A 251 -0.99 10.78 -18.23
N VAL A 252 -0.71 9.75 -19.04
CA VAL A 252 -1.06 9.78 -20.48
C VAL A 252 -2.58 9.89 -20.68
N LEU A 253 -3.38 9.13 -19.92
CA LEU A 253 -4.84 9.19 -19.99
C LEU A 253 -5.42 10.52 -19.49
N ASP A 254 -4.72 11.18 -18.56
CA ASP A 254 -5.07 12.50 -18.06
C ASP A 254 -4.62 13.64 -19.02
N GLY A 255 -4.00 13.29 -20.17
CA GLY A 255 -3.65 14.22 -21.25
C GLY A 255 -2.32 14.93 -21.07
N TYR A 256 -1.46 14.48 -20.17
CA TYR A 256 -0.12 15.03 -19.99
C TYR A 256 0.84 14.59 -21.12
N PRO A 257 1.86 15.39 -21.46
CA PRO A 257 2.84 15.08 -22.51
C PRO A 257 3.85 14.03 -22.01
N ILE A 258 3.37 12.83 -21.72
CA ILE A 258 4.14 11.70 -21.21
C ILE A 258 4.13 10.56 -22.23
N GLU A 259 5.30 9.99 -22.49
CA GLU A 259 5.48 8.70 -23.10
C GLU A 259 6.02 7.71 -22.06
N VAL A 260 5.38 6.52 -21.97
CA VAL A 260 5.80 5.45 -21.06
C VAL A 260 6.62 4.44 -21.83
N ARG A 261 7.84 4.16 -21.37
CA ARG A 261 8.78 3.26 -22.02
C ARG A 261 9.25 2.16 -21.07
N SER A 262 9.01 0.91 -21.45
CA SER A 262 9.60 -0.24 -20.75
C SER A 262 11.06 -0.41 -21.17
N PRO A 263 12.01 -0.65 -20.23
CA PRO A 263 13.41 -0.87 -20.56
C PRO A 263 13.60 -2.11 -21.46
N ALA A 264 14.21 -1.92 -22.65
CA ALA A 264 14.42 -2.97 -23.64
C ALA A 264 15.43 -4.03 -23.19
N ASP A 265 16.31 -3.69 -22.26
CA ASP A 265 17.29 -4.60 -21.66
C ASP A 265 16.69 -5.48 -20.55
N GLY A 266 15.47 -5.19 -20.12
CA GLY A 266 14.70 -5.94 -19.13
C GLY A 266 14.30 -5.09 -17.94
N THR A 267 13.20 -5.48 -17.28
CA THR A 267 12.68 -4.75 -16.12
C THR A 267 12.15 -5.68 -15.05
N GLY A 268 12.18 -5.22 -13.80
CA GLY A 268 11.51 -5.87 -12.70
C GLY A 268 10.04 -5.49 -12.63
N TYR A 269 9.34 -6.13 -11.73
CA TYR A 269 7.92 -5.92 -11.52
C TYR A 269 7.56 -5.99 -10.04
N GLU A 270 6.43 -5.44 -9.68
CA GLU A 270 5.79 -5.68 -8.39
C GLU A 270 4.60 -6.60 -8.55
N ILE A 271 4.33 -7.37 -7.49
CA ILE A 271 3.03 -7.95 -7.22
C ILE A 271 2.42 -7.08 -6.13
N GLY A 272 1.36 -6.35 -6.47
CA GLY A 272 0.61 -5.59 -5.47
C GLY A 272 -0.19 -6.55 -4.60
N ALA A 273 -0.16 -6.34 -3.28
CA ALA A 273 -0.70 -7.29 -2.34
C ALA A 273 -1.67 -6.68 -1.34
N CYS A 274 -2.45 -7.54 -0.68
CA CYS A 274 -3.19 -7.22 0.54
C CYS A 274 -2.98 -8.33 1.57
N ALA A 275 -3.04 -8.00 2.87
CA ALA A 275 -2.79 -8.96 3.95
C ALA A 275 -3.53 -8.60 5.23
N LEU A 276 -3.78 -9.63 6.04
CA LEU A 276 -4.33 -9.52 7.38
C LEU A 276 -3.23 -9.15 8.39
N VAL A 277 -3.46 -8.13 9.18
CA VAL A 277 -2.56 -7.70 10.25
C VAL A 277 -2.72 -8.63 11.43
N ARG A 278 -1.60 -9.11 11.99
CA ARG A 278 -1.61 -9.95 13.20
C ARG A 278 -2.09 -9.13 14.40
N ASN A 279 -2.90 -9.75 15.25
CA ASN A 279 -3.51 -9.11 16.44
C ASN A 279 -4.33 -7.85 16.08
N ALA A 280 -4.95 -7.86 14.90
CA ALA A 280 -5.82 -6.78 14.44
C ALA A 280 -6.89 -6.40 15.47
N PRO A 281 -7.48 -5.18 15.36
CA PRO A 281 -8.53 -4.74 16.28
C PRO A 281 -9.64 -5.76 16.47
N ALA A 282 -10.05 -5.94 17.74
CA ALA A 282 -11.07 -6.92 18.09
C ALA A 282 -12.39 -6.65 17.34
N GLY A 283 -12.97 -7.71 16.77
CA GLY A 283 -14.23 -7.62 16.02
C GLY A 283 -14.07 -7.34 14.51
N GLU A 284 -12.91 -6.85 14.03
CA GLU A 284 -12.71 -6.55 12.60
C GLU A 284 -12.26 -7.77 11.77
N ARG A 285 -11.79 -8.85 12.38
CA ARG A 285 -11.14 -9.97 11.66
C ARG A 285 -12.02 -10.59 10.56
N GLU A 286 -13.30 -10.82 10.81
CA GLU A 286 -14.21 -11.40 9.83
C GLU A 286 -14.40 -10.44 8.64
N ASN A 287 -14.57 -9.15 8.91
CA ASN A 287 -14.67 -8.11 7.89
C ASN A 287 -13.37 -7.97 7.09
N ALA A 288 -12.21 -8.11 7.75
CA ALA A 288 -10.91 -8.09 7.11
C ALA A 288 -10.76 -9.26 6.12
N CYS A 289 -11.12 -10.49 6.52
CA CYS A 289 -11.12 -11.63 5.60
C CYS A 289 -12.07 -11.42 4.42
N THR A 290 -13.28 -10.91 4.66
CA THR A 290 -14.23 -10.56 3.59
C THR A 290 -13.66 -9.51 2.64
N PHE A 291 -12.91 -8.53 3.17
CA PHE A 291 -12.27 -7.51 2.34
C PHE A 291 -11.13 -8.09 1.50
N LEU A 292 -10.31 -8.97 2.07
CA LEU A 292 -9.23 -9.66 1.34
C LEU A 292 -9.80 -10.53 0.21
N ASP A 293 -10.88 -11.27 0.46
CA ASP A 293 -11.56 -12.06 -0.57
C ASP A 293 -12.07 -11.17 -1.69
N TRP A 294 -12.78 -10.10 -1.34
CA TRP A 294 -13.31 -9.16 -2.32
C TRP A 294 -12.20 -8.51 -3.16
N MET A 295 -11.09 -8.09 -2.54
CA MET A 295 -9.95 -7.49 -3.26
C MET A 295 -9.21 -8.48 -4.15
N THR A 296 -9.19 -9.78 -3.79
CA THR A 296 -8.57 -10.84 -4.60
C THR A 296 -9.48 -11.31 -5.74
N SER A 297 -10.79 -11.11 -5.62
CA SER A 297 -11.78 -11.51 -6.63
C SER A 297 -11.68 -10.66 -7.91
N ALA A 298 -12.24 -11.20 -9.01
CA ALA A 298 -12.40 -10.44 -10.26
C ALA A 298 -13.17 -9.13 -10.03
N ARG A 299 -14.24 -9.16 -9.23
CA ARG A 299 -15.08 -7.97 -8.93
C ARG A 299 -14.28 -6.85 -8.27
N GLY A 300 -13.46 -7.17 -7.29
CA GLY A 300 -12.61 -6.18 -6.60
C GLY A 300 -11.56 -5.59 -7.53
N GLN A 301 -10.91 -6.41 -8.34
CA GLN A 301 -9.85 -5.97 -9.25
C GLN A 301 -10.39 -5.22 -10.48
N GLU A 302 -11.60 -5.50 -10.95
CA GLU A 302 -12.25 -4.70 -12.01
C GLU A 302 -12.56 -3.26 -11.59
N CYS A 303 -12.57 -2.94 -10.29
CA CYS A 303 -12.65 -1.57 -9.81
C CYS A 303 -11.48 -0.68 -10.27
N TYR A 304 -10.36 -1.29 -10.71
CA TYR A 304 -9.24 -0.55 -11.31
C TYR A 304 -9.67 0.22 -12.57
N ILE A 305 -10.61 -0.32 -13.34
CA ILE A 305 -11.17 0.35 -14.52
C ILE A 305 -11.94 1.60 -14.11
N GLU A 306 -12.82 1.49 -13.11
CA GLU A 306 -13.61 2.60 -12.59
C GLU A 306 -12.72 3.69 -11.98
N ALA A 307 -11.65 3.29 -11.30
CA ALA A 307 -10.66 4.18 -10.69
C ALA A 307 -9.67 4.79 -11.72
N LYS A 308 -9.68 4.31 -12.97
CA LYS A 308 -8.67 4.64 -14.00
C LYS A 308 -7.24 4.40 -13.49
N SER A 309 -7.03 3.36 -12.68
CA SER A 309 -5.74 3.13 -12.03
C SER A 309 -4.70 2.49 -12.95
N CYS A 310 -5.10 2.00 -14.11
CA CYS A 310 -4.22 1.34 -15.10
C CYS A 310 -3.44 0.13 -14.55
N ARG A 311 -3.89 -0.49 -13.46
CA ARG A 311 -3.27 -1.69 -12.90
C ARG A 311 -3.67 -2.93 -13.68
N LEU A 312 -2.74 -3.84 -13.88
CA LEU A 312 -3.06 -5.16 -14.43
C LEU A 312 -3.60 -6.05 -13.31
N PRO A 313 -4.79 -6.60 -13.43
CA PRO A 313 -5.33 -7.53 -12.43
C PRO A 313 -4.41 -8.75 -12.25
N ALA A 314 -4.24 -9.20 -11.02
CA ALA A 314 -3.58 -10.48 -10.73
C ALA A 314 -4.53 -11.67 -10.94
N ASN A 315 -5.84 -11.46 -10.75
CA ASN A 315 -6.89 -12.44 -11.02
C ASN A 315 -7.11 -12.58 -12.53
N SER A 316 -6.92 -13.78 -13.08
CA SER A 316 -6.96 -14.04 -14.52
C SER A 316 -8.36 -13.95 -15.15
N THR A 317 -9.41 -13.97 -14.32
CA THR A 317 -10.81 -13.82 -14.77
C THR A 317 -11.27 -12.35 -14.71
N ALA A 318 -10.52 -11.48 -14.07
CA ALA A 318 -10.81 -10.05 -14.01
C ALA A 318 -10.46 -9.36 -15.33
N ARG A 319 -11.36 -8.49 -15.79
CA ARG A 319 -11.13 -7.69 -16.98
C ARG A 319 -10.13 -6.55 -16.67
N ALA A 320 -9.10 -6.44 -17.50
CA ALA A 320 -8.18 -5.30 -17.47
C ALA A 320 -8.74 -4.07 -18.21
N ALA A 321 -8.24 -2.88 -17.90
CA ALA A 321 -8.55 -1.67 -18.66
C ALA A 321 -8.00 -1.75 -20.09
N ASP A 322 -8.68 -1.13 -21.04
CA ASP A 322 -8.26 -1.12 -22.44
C ASP A 322 -6.90 -0.41 -22.61
N GLY A 323 -6.08 -0.93 -23.54
CA GLY A 323 -4.80 -0.33 -23.93
C GLY A 323 -3.68 -0.49 -22.88
N LEU A 324 -3.82 -1.41 -21.94
CA LEU A 324 -2.70 -1.87 -21.11
C LEU A 324 -1.88 -2.92 -21.89
N PRO A 325 -0.54 -2.94 -21.77
CA PRO A 325 0.28 -3.96 -22.40
C PRO A 325 0.02 -5.31 -21.75
N SER A 326 0.07 -6.38 -22.55
CA SER A 326 0.23 -7.71 -21.99
C SER A 326 1.61 -7.83 -21.32
N LEU A 327 1.72 -8.60 -20.25
CA LEU A 327 3.00 -8.89 -19.61
C LEU A 327 3.97 -9.60 -20.59
N ASP A 328 3.46 -10.33 -21.57
CA ASP A 328 4.26 -10.99 -22.61
C ASP A 328 4.93 -9.99 -23.57
N GLU A 329 4.43 -8.76 -23.65
CA GLU A 329 5.02 -7.67 -24.45
C GLU A 329 6.15 -6.94 -23.72
N VAL A 330 6.32 -7.20 -22.41
CA VAL A 330 7.34 -6.57 -21.57
C VAL A 330 8.47 -7.58 -21.28
N LYS A 331 9.71 -7.20 -21.56
CA LYS A 331 10.85 -8.05 -21.19
C LYS A 331 11.07 -8.03 -19.68
N LEU A 332 10.45 -8.95 -18.98
CA LEU A 332 10.65 -9.13 -17.55
C LEU A 332 11.97 -9.85 -17.27
N ILE A 333 12.65 -9.48 -16.19
CA ILE A 333 13.76 -10.25 -15.64
C ILE A 333 13.21 -11.44 -14.82
N THR A 334 14.03 -12.42 -14.55
CA THR A 334 13.75 -13.39 -13.49
C THR A 334 13.90 -12.67 -12.15
N TYR A 335 12.78 -12.16 -11.62
CA TYR A 335 12.76 -11.35 -10.40
C TYR A 335 12.44 -12.25 -9.20
N ASP A 336 13.43 -12.44 -8.32
CA ASP A 336 13.25 -13.16 -7.06
C ASP A 336 12.67 -12.22 -6.01
N LEU A 337 11.34 -12.29 -5.87
CA LEU A 337 10.58 -11.46 -4.95
C LEU A 337 10.90 -11.79 -3.48
N GLU A 338 11.10 -13.07 -3.17
CA GLU A 338 11.41 -13.54 -1.82
C GLU A 338 12.80 -13.04 -1.38
N TRP A 339 13.78 -13.12 -2.26
CA TRP A 339 15.10 -12.53 -2.04
C TRP A 339 15.00 -11.01 -1.85
N ALA A 340 14.21 -10.32 -2.68
CA ALA A 340 14.03 -8.88 -2.57
C ALA A 340 13.45 -8.49 -1.20
N GLY A 341 12.40 -9.16 -0.74
CA GLY A 341 11.80 -8.91 0.57
C GLY A 341 12.76 -9.13 1.73
N LYS A 342 13.49 -10.26 1.73
CA LYS A 342 14.49 -10.60 2.77
C LYS A 342 15.69 -9.66 2.82
N ASN A 343 16.08 -9.08 1.70
CA ASN A 343 17.21 -8.17 1.61
C ASN A 343 16.82 -6.69 1.72
N ARG A 344 15.54 -6.37 1.86
CA ARG A 344 15.02 -5.00 1.79
C ARG A 344 15.75 -4.03 2.73
N THR A 345 15.79 -4.33 4.01
CA THR A 345 16.44 -3.48 5.02
C THR A 345 17.93 -3.25 4.71
N ARG A 346 18.65 -4.30 4.33
CA ARG A 346 20.08 -4.24 4.01
C ARG A 346 20.38 -3.37 2.80
N LEU A 347 19.63 -3.58 1.70
CA LEU A 347 19.81 -2.82 0.46
C LEU A 347 19.46 -1.35 0.65
N ILE A 348 18.37 -1.04 1.35
CA ILE A 348 17.99 0.35 1.67
C ILE A 348 19.07 1.02 2.50
N SER A 349 19.58 0.36 3.56
CA SER A 349 20.63 0.92 4.41
C SER A 349 21.90 1.19 3.61
N TYR A 350 22.28 0.31 2.70
CA TYR A 350 23.45 0.53 1.85
C TYR A 350 23.24 1.72 0.90
N PHE A 351 22.08 1.82 0.27
CA PHE A 351 21.72 2.93 -0.60
C PHE A 351 21.78 4.28 0.16
N ASP A 352 21.13 4.37 1.30
CA ASP A 352 21.11 5.59 2.12
C ASP A 352 22.50 6.02 2.60
N THR A 353 23.42 5.06 2.78
CA THR A 353 24.76 5.36 3.32
C THR A 353 25.79 5.65 2.23
N HIS A 354 25.68 5.06 1.04
CA HIS A 354 26.75 5.03 0.06
C HIS A 354 26.38 5.61 -1.31
N ILE A 355 25.09 5.79 -1.59
CA ILE A 355 24.59 6.28 -2.88
C ILE A 355 23.92 7.63 -2.72
N TYR A 356 22.95 7.71 -1.80
CA TYR A 356 22.11 8.90 -1.64
C TYR A 356 22.95 10.08 -1.11
N SER A 357 23.16 11.06 -1.99
CA SER A 357 23.85 12.31 -1.66
C SER A 357 22.81 13.38 -1.34
N ALA A 358 22.33 13.41 -0.08
CA ALA A 358 21.38 14.43 0.38
C ALA A 358 22.05 15.76 0.67
#